data_2271533b4d7fc245f2c6d603afe6ca9c
#
_entry.id   2271533b4d7fc245f2c6d603afe6ca9c
#
_cell.length_a   1.000
_cell.length_b   1.000
_cell.length_c   1.000
_cell.angle_alpha   90.00
_cell.angle_beta   90.00
_cell.angle_gamma   90.00
#
_symmetry.space_group_name_H-M   'P 1'
#
loop_
_entity.id
_entity.type
_entity.pdbx_description
1 polymer ?
#
loop_
_entity_poly.entity_id
_entity_poly.type
_entity_poly.pdbx_seq_one_letter_code
_entity_poly.pdbx_strand_id
1 'polypeptide(L)'
;MLLAIDSSIGTVVGVLGEHGNCLSRAAVEDRRSHAEAIGPLIARALAEATVTPADITAVGMGVGPGPFTGLRVGMAAAQAFAIGRGVPLWPVLSHDAAAWDLEGETLIVTDARRGEVAVTTYSPRAEGSFAHKNADTVLVKREDFDATAHQESVRELEEIDPCALARAALWYRHHNVELLPPQAVYLRAPDVTMPQ
;
A
#
# COMPACT_ATOMS: atom_id res chain seq x y z
N MET A 1 -4.32 16.92 7.10
CA MET A 1 -3.65 16.31 5.93
C MET A 1 -3.20 14.90 6.27
N LEU A 2 -3.06 14.00 5.30
CA LEU A 2 -2.69 12.62 5.50
C LEU A 2 -1.32 12.32 4.86
N LEU A 3 -0.39 11.75 5.62
CA LEU A 3 0.85 11.20 5.09
C LEU A 3 0.63 9.72 4.78
N ALA A 4 0.97 9.24 3.58
CA ALA A 4 0.92 7.83 3.24
C ALA A 4 2.31 7.29 2.94
N ILE A 5 2.59 6.10 3.44
CA ILE A 5 3.87 5.40 3.26
C ILE A 5 3.60 3.96 2.85
N ASP A 6 4.21 3.52 1.76
CA ASP A 6 4.22 2.13 1.34
C ASP A 6 5.62 1.69 0.88
N SER A 7 5.96 0.45 1.14
CA SER A 7 7.21 -0.16 0.67
C SER A 7 7.04 -1.62 0.24
N SER A 8 5.84 -1.95 -0.23
CA SER A 8 5.49 -3.31 -0.68
C SER A 8 6.12 -3.67 -2.04
N ILE A 9 6.21 -2.74 -2.97
CA ILE A 9 6.81 -2.95 -4.31
C ILE A 9 8.11 -2.15 -4.45
N GLY A 10 8.08 -0.90 -4.07
CA GLY A 10 9.17 0.06 -3.98
C GLY A 10 8.96 0.89 -2.73
N THR A 11 9.69 1.99 -2.54
CA THR A 11 9.44 2.91 -1.43
C THR A 11 8.77 4.16 -1.96
N VAL A 12 7.54 4.41 -1.51
CA VAL A 12 6.75 5.57 -1.92
C VAL A 12 6.20 6.30 -0.70
N VAL A 13 6.17 7.61 -0.79
CA VAL A 13 5.59 8.50 0.23
C VAL A 13 4.76 9.56 -0.48
N GLY A 14 3.59 9.86 0.04
CA GLY A 14 2.74 10.93 -0.48
C GLY A 14 2.01 11.70 0.60
N VAL A 15 1.62 12.92 0.27
CA VAL A 15 0.79 13.76 1.13
C VAL A 15 -0.55 14.02 0.43
N LEU A 16 -1.62 13.67 1.12
CA LEU A 16 -2.99 13.95 0.70
C LEU A 16 -3.52 15.16 1.45
N GLY A 17 -4.05 16.12 0.71
CA GLY A 17 -4.69 17.31 1.27
C GLY A 17 -6.05 17.01 1.90
N GLU A 18 -6.60 18.00 2.57
CA GLU A 18 -7.89 17.88 3.29
C GLU A 18 -9.08 17.59 2.36
N HIS A 19 -8.98 18.02 1.12
CA HIS A 19 -10.01 17.79 0.09
C HIS A 19 -9.77 16.54 -0.76
N GLY A 20 -8.86 15.65 -0.35
CA GLY A 20 -8.56 14.41 -1.08
C GLY A 20 -7.64 14.59 -2.30
N ASN A 21 -7.12 15.79 -2.54
CA ASN A 21 -6.17 16.08 -3.61
C ASN A 21 -4.75 15.62 -3.21
N CYS A 22 -4.03 15.06 -4.15
CA CYS A 22 -2.63 14.70 -3.97
C CYS A 22 -1.78 15.98 -3.99
N LEU A 23 -1.08 16.29 -2.88
CA LEU A 23 -0.20 17.44 -2.75
C LEU A 23 1.22 17.11 -3.17
N SER A 24 1.68 15.90 -2.87
CA SER A 24 3.00 15.43 -3.27
C SER A 24 3.04 13.91 -3.42
N ARG A 25 3.98 13.44 -4.23
CA ARG A 25 4.29 12.04 -4.41
C ARG A 25 5.79 11.88 -4.62
N ALA A 26 6.43 11.18 -3.72
CA ALA A 26 7.85 10.89 -3.75
C ALA A 26 8.09 9.39 -3.83
N ALA A 27 8.96 8.94 -4.71
CA ALA A 27 9.32 7.54 -4.90
C ALA A 27 10.84 7.40 -5.02
N VAL A 28 11.35 6.21 -4.72
CA VAL A 28 12.73 5.80 -4.99
C VAL A 28 12.74 4.73 -6.05
N GLU A 29 13.55 4.95 -7.10
CA GLU A 29 13.73 3.99 -8.19
C GLU A 29 14.48 2.73 -7.73
N ASP A 30 15.46 2.86 -6.81
CA ASP A 30 16.21 1.71 -6.29
C ASP A 30 15.43 0.98 -5.21
N ARG A 31 14.93 -0.19 -5.58
CA ARG A 31 14.16 -1.10 -4.70
C ARG A 31 15.01 -1.81 -3.64
N ARG A 32 16.31 -1.49 -3.48
CA ARG A 32 17.20 -2.12 -2.50
C ARG A 32 17.53 -1.20 -1.32
N SER A 33 17.35 0.10 -1.49
CA SER A 33 17.76 1.14 -0.52
C SER A 33 16.62 1.62 0.37
N HIS A 34 15.63 0.76 0.69
CA HIS A 34 14.45 1.17 1.45
C HIS A 34 14.77 1.89 2.75
N ALA A 35 15.69 1.34 3.56
CA ALA A 35 15.98 1.87 4.90
C ALA A 35 16.72 3.22 4.85
N GLU A 36 17.59 3.41 3.87
CA GLU A 36 18.37 4.63 3.70
C GLU A 36 17.54 5.74 3.07
N ALA A 37 16.58 5.36 2.23
CA ALA A 37 15.78 6.28 1.44
C ALA A 37 14.57 6.83 2.16
N ILE A 38 13.96 6.08 3.12
CA ILE A 38 12.65 6.41 3.67
C ILE A 38 12.60 7.77 4.38
N GLY A 39 13.62 8.09 5.18
CA GLY A 39 13.71 9.38 5.90
C GLY A 39 13.78 10.57 4.93
N PRO A 40 14.76 10.60 4.01
CA PRO A 40 14.84 11.61 2.96
C PRO A 40 13.57 11.69 2.11
N LEU A 41 12.89 10.57 1.83
CA LEU A 41 11.67 10.55 1.06
C LEU A 41 10.51 11.25 1.78
N ILE A 42 10.35 10.97 3.08
CA ILE A 42 9.34 11.64 3.91
C ILE A 42 9.61 13.16 3.93
N ALA A 43 10.88 13.57 4.15
CA ALA A 43 11.25 14.98 4.14
C ALA A 43 10.95 15.65 2.79
N ARG A 44 11.26 14.97 1.66
CA ARG A 44 10.98 15.44 0.31
C ARG A 44 9.48 15.59 0.08
N ALA A 45 8.68 14.57 0.43
CA ALA A 45 7.24 14.61 0.23
C ALA A 45 6.58 15.78 1.00
N LEU A 46 6.99 16.02 2.24
CA LEU A 46 6.51 17.16 3.04
C LEU A 46 6.91 18.50 2.42
N ALA A 47 8.16 18.63 1.97
CA ALA A 47 8.66 19.86 1.34
C ALA A 47 7.94 20.16 0.02
N GLU A 48 7.77 19.17 -0.85
CA GLU A 48 7.03 19.29 -2.12
C GLU A 48 5.56 19.65 -1.90
N ALA A 49 4.94 19.13 -0.84
CA ALA A 49 3.59 19.50 -0.43
C ALA A 49 3.51 20.88 0.24
N THR A 50 4.65 21.53 0.53
CA THR A 50 4.74 22.80 1.28
C THR A 50 4.07 22.70 2.66
N VAL A 51 4.27 21.58 3.35
CA VAL A 51 3.73 21.30 4.68
C VAL A 51 4.83 20.87 5.64
N THR A 52 4.55 21.02 6.93
CA THR A 52 5.42 20.56 8.02
C THR A 52 4.88 19.27 8.63
N PRO A 53 5.66 18.51 9.40
CA PRO A 53 5.13 17.37 10.14
C PRO A 53 3.94 17.74 11.04
N ALA A 54 3.85 18.99 11.51
CA ALA A 54 2.75 19.45 12.37
C ALA A 54 1.39 19.48 11.66
N ASP A 55 1.38 19.62 10.35
CA ASP A 55 0.16 19.70 9.54
C ASP A 55 -0.45 18.29 9.25
N ILE A 56 0.33 17.23 9.52
CA ILE A 56 -0.14 15.85 9.34
C ILE A 56 -1.02 15.45 10.52
N THR A 57 -2.23 15.04 10.20
CA THR A 57 -3.28 14.66 11.17
C THR A 57 -3.54 13.15 11.23
N ALA A 58 -3.02 12.37 10.29
CA ALA A 58 -3.04 10.91 10.31
C ALA A 58 -1.98 10.34 9.36
N VAL A 59 -1.63 9.05 9.54
CA VAL A 59 -0.69 8.33 8.68
C VAL A 59 -1.37 7.11 8.08
N GLY A 60 -1.43 7.05 6.75
CA GLY A 60 -1.77 5.85 6.00
C GLY A 60 -0.56 4.94 5.86
N MET A 61 -0.69 3.67 6.19
CA MET A 61 0.38 2.70 6.16
C MET A 61 0.01 1.52 5.28
N GLY A 62 0.75 1.30 4.19
CA GLY A 62 0.63 0.08 3.43
C GLY A 62 1.17 -1.12 4.21
N VAL A 63 0.37 -2.18 4.28
CA VAL A 63 0.73 -3.41 5.01
C VAL A 63 1.06 -4.59 4.09
N GLY A 64 1.27 -4.32 2.81
CA GLY A 64 1.55 -5.34 1.80
C GLY A 64 0.28 -5.82 1.07
N PRO A 65 0.41 -6.87 0.30
CA PRO A 65 1.51 -7.84 0.25
C PRO A 65 2.80 -7.26 -0.33
N GLY A 66 3.93 -7.82 0.09
CA GLY A 66 5.24 -7.40 -0.41
C GLY A 66 6.41 -8.18 0.22
N PRO A 67 7.63 -7.99 -0.30
CA PRO A 67 8.83 -8.62 0.22
C PRO A 67 9.09 -8.26 1.69
N PHE A 68 9.40 -9.28 2.49
CA PHE A 68 9.50 -9.22 3.94
C PHE A 68 10.33 -8.04 4.49
N THR A 69 11.53 -7.82 3.97
CA THR A 69 12.45 -6.80 4.49
C THR A 69 12.00 -5.40 4.10
N GLY A 70 11.67 -5.19 2.81
CA GLY A 70 11.25 -3.89 2.31
C GLY A 70 9.99 -3.40 3.01
N LEU A 71 8.97 -4.26 3.06
CA LEU A 71 7.67 -3.93 3.67
C LEU A 71 7.80 -3.42 5.10
N ARG A 72 8.64 -4.05 5.91
CA ARG A 72 8.86 -3.65 7.32
C ARG A 72 9.48 -2.28 7.47
N VAL A 73 10.30 -1.84 6.53
CA VAL A 73 10.95 -0.51 6.58
C VAL A 73 9.89 0.59 6.49
N GLY A 74 8.99 0.52 5.50
CA GLY A 74 7.91 1.50 5.35
C GLY A 74 6.95 1.48 6.54
N MET A 75 6.58 0.27 7.00
CA MET A 75 5.71 0.13 8.17
C MET A 75 6.34 0.72 9.44
N ALA A 76 7.62 0.45 9.70
CA ALA A 76 8.32 1.01 10.85
C ALA A 76 8.40 2.54 10.78
N ALA A 77 8.67 3.10 9.59
CA ALA A 77 8.72 4.54 9.38
C ALA A 77 7.33 5.19 9.59
N ALA A 78 6.27 4.58 9.08
CA ALA A 78 4.90 5.06 9.28
C ALA A 78 4.50 5.04 10.76
N GLN A 79 4.80 3.95 11.47
CA GLN A 79 4.56 3.82 12.91
C GLN A 79 5.35 4.85 13.70
N ALA A 80 6.65 4.99 13.43
CA ALA A 80 7.51 5.96 14.11
C ALA A 80 7.03 7.39 13.91
N PHE A 81 6.63 7.74 12.67
CA PHE A 81 6.08 9.06 12.38
C PHE A 81 4.77 9.31 13.13
N ALA A 82 3.84 8.35 13.09
CA ALA A 82 2.54 8.45 13.76
C ALA A 82 2.72 8.62 15.29
N ILE A 83 3.59 7.83 15.91
CA ILE A 83 3.92 7.91 17.34
C ILE A 83 4.56 9.27 17.66
N GLY A 84 5.59 9.68 16.91
CA GLY A 84 6.29 10.94 17.12
C GLY A 84 5.40 12.18 16.99
N ARG A 85 4.34 12.08 16.16
CA ARG A 85 3.35 13.14 15.98
C ARG A 85 2.15 13.03 16.93
N GLY A 86 1.94 11.88 17.56
CA GLY A 86 0.73 11.61 18.35
C GLY A 86 -0.54 11.58 17.50
N VAL A 87 -0.45 11.09 16.25
CA VAL A 87 -1.58 11.01 15.31
C VAL A 87 -1.97 9.56 15.04
N PRO A 88 -3.22 9.30 14.61
CA PRO A 88 -3.66 7.95 14.30
C PRO A 88 -2.88 7.34 13.12
N LEU A 89 -2.67 6.02 13.20
CA LEU A 89 -2.12 5.20 12.12
C LEU A 89 -3.26 4.40 11.48
N TRP A 90 -3.33 4.41 10.14
CA TRP A 90 -4.37 3.73 9.37
C TRP A 90 -3.74 2.69 8.43
N PRO A 91 -3.67 1.42 8.86
CA PRO A 91 -3.19 0.33 8.03
C PRO A 91 -4.16 -0.02 6.91
N VAL A 92 -3.63 -0.15 5.69
CA VAL A 92 -4.41 -0.44 4.46
C VAL A 92 -3.65 -1.48 3.64
N LEU A 93 -4.35 -2.40 3.02
CA LEU A 93 -3.75 -3.32 2.06
C LEU A 93 -3.18 -2.52 0.89
N SER A 94 -1.94 -2.79 0.50
CA SER A 94 -1.28 -2.02 -0.57
C SER A 94 -2.01 -2.13 -1.91
N HIS A 95 -2.67 -3.27 -2.17
CA HIS A 95 -3.50 -3.46 -3.36
C HIS A 95 -4.75 -2.56 -3.38
N ASP A 96 -5.26 -2.13 -2.21
CA ASP A 96 -6.42 -1.25 -2.13
C ASP A 96 -6.16 0.12 -2.80
N ALA A 97 -4.89 0.53 -2.91
CA ALA A 97 -4.52 1.74 -3.65
C ALA A 97 -4.96 1.72 -5.13
N ALA A 98 -5.12 0.53 -5.71
CA ALA A 98 -5.56 0.36 -7.10
C ALA A 98 -7.04 -0.04 -7.23
N ALA A 99 -7.78 -0.10 -6.11
CA ALA A 99 -9.16 -0.59 -6.07
C ALA A 99 -10.22 0.53 -6.14
N TRP A 100 -9.82 1.75 -6.52
CA TRP A 100 -10.76 2.86 -6.70
C TRP A 100 -11.47 2.77 -8.05
N ASP A 101 -12.80 2.93 -8.01
CA ASP A 101 -13.67 3.11 -9.19
C ASP A 101 -13.50 2.03 -10.27
N LEU A 102 -13.53 0.77 -9.84
CA LEU A 102 -13.47 -0.37 -10.74
C LEU A 102 -14.83 -0.61 -11.42
N GLU A 103 -14.81 -0.72 -12.75
CA GLU A 103 -16.01 -0.95 -13.57
C GLU A 103 -16.52 -2.40 -13.49
N GLY A 104 -15.63 -3.36 -13.20
CA GLY A 104 -15.93 -4.78 -13.15
C GLY A 104 -15.08 -5.53 -12.14
N GLU A 105 -15.29 -6.84 -12.03
CA GLU A 105 -14.37 -7.68 -11.26
C GLU A 105 -12.96 -7.53 -11.78
N THR A 106 -12.02 -7.30 -10.88
CA THR A 106 -10.63 -6.98 -11.22
C THR A 106 -9.67 -7.74 -10.31
N LEU A 107 -8.70 -8.38 -10.94
CA LEU A 107 -7.54 -8.96 -10.27
C LEU A 107 -6.45 -7.90 -10.17
N ILE A 108 -6.07 -7.53 -8.96
CA ILE A 108 -4.91 -6.68 -8.70
C ILE A 108 -3.72 -7.57 -8.39
N VAL A 109 -2.66 -7.40 -9.16
CA VAL A 109 -1.51 -8.32 -9.19
C VAL A 109 -0.23 -7.55 -8.96
N THR A 110 0.64 -8.10 -8.10
CA THR A 110 2.00 -7.57 -7.88
C THR A 110 3.03 -8.69 -7.91
N ASP A 111 4.25 -8.36 -8.31
CA ASP A 111 5.38 -9.28 -8.23
C ASP A 111 5.69 -9.63 -6.75
N ALA A 112 5.57 -10.91 -6.42
CA ALA A 112 5.86 -11.43 -5.09
C ALA A 112 7.26 -12.03 -4.96
N ARG A 113 8.12 -11.85 -5.97
CA ARG A 113 9.45 -12.44 -6.08
C ARG A 113 9.45 -13.97 -6.22
N ARG A 114 10.61 -14.55 -6.52
CA ARG A 114 10.81 -16.01 -6.66
C ARG A 114 9.88 -16.68 -7.68
N GLY A 115 9.51 -15.95 -8.74
CA GLY A 115 8.62 -16.47 -9.77
C GLY A 115 7.16 -16.60 -9.34
N GLU A 116 6.73 -15.83 -8.35
CA GLU A 116 5.34 -15.78 -7.89
C GLU A 116 4.77 -14.37 -7.98
N VAL A 117 3.44 -14.29 -8.03
CA VAL A 117 2.66 -13.07 -7.97
C VAL A 117 1.68 -13.12 -6.80
N ALA A 118 1.44 -11.98 -6.19
CA ALA A 118 0.37 -11.80 -5.23
C ALA A 118 -0.87 -11.30 -5.98
N VAL A 119 -2.00 -11.96 -5.77
CA VAL A 119 -3.26 -11.69 -6.46
C VAL A 119 -4.34 -11.39 -5.45
N THR A 120 -5.05 -10.28 -5.62
CA THR A 120 -6.24 -9.93 -4.84
C THR A 120 -7.40 -9.66 -5.79
N THR A 121 -8.54 -10.28 -5.55
CA THR A 121 -9.75 -10.10 -6.35
C THR A 121 -10.65 -9.04 -5.72
N TYR A 122 -11.11 -8.11 -6.54
CA TYR A 122 -12.03 -7.06 -6.15
C TYR A 122 -13.30 -7.08 -7.00
N SER A 123 -14.45 -6.86 -6.36
CA SER A 123 -15.72 -6.57 -7.04
C SER A 123 -16.02 -5.07 -6.97
N PRO A 124 -16.58 -4.50 -8.04
CA PRO A 124 -16.96 -3.10 -8.06
C PRO A 124 -18.01 -2.78 -6.99
N ARG A 125 -18.00 -1.55 -6.52
CA ARG A 125 -19.07 -0.94 -5.72
C ARG A 125 -19.73 0.16 -6.53
N ALA A 126 -20.51 0.99 -5.85
CA ALA A 126 -21.06 2.19 -6.47
C ALA A 126 -19.95 3.11 -7.00
N GLU A 127 -20.25 3.84 -8.06
CA GLU A 127 -19.36 4.86 -8.64
C GLU A 127 -18.80 5.80 -7.57
N GLY A 128 -17.55 6.18 -7.71
CA GLY A 128 -16.86 7.05 -6.74
C GLY A 128 -16.50 6.37 -5.42
N SER A 129 -16.34 5.06 -5.40
CA SER A 129 -15.98 4.29 -4.19
C SER A 129 -14.86 3.28 -4.42
N PHE A 130 -14.23 2.83 -3.31
CA PHE A 130 -13.33 1.69 -3.37
C PHE A 130 -14.09 0.38 -3.55
N ALA A 131 -13.58 -0.48 -4.40
CA ALA A 131 -14.13 -1.80 -4.64
C ALA A 131 -14.05 -2.68 -3.38
N HIS A 132 -14.88 -3.71 -3.34
CA HIS A 132 -14.89 -4.68 -2.26
C HIS A 132 -13.87 -5.79 -2.54
N LYS A 133 -12.99 -6.04 -1.57
CA LYS A 133 -12.09 -7.21 -1.62
C LYS A 133 -12.92 -8.49 -1.41
N ASN A 134 -12.90 -9.41 -2.39
CA ASN A 134 -13.74 -10.61 -2.37
C ASN A 134 -13.17 -11.72 -1.50
N ALA A 135 -11.83 -11.83 -1.47
CA ALA A 135 -11.12 -12.89 -0.76
C ALA A 135 -9.75 -12.39 -0.29
N ASP A 136 -9.11 -13.18 0.55
CA ASP A 136 -7.74 -12.89 0.94
C ASP A 136 -6.79 -12.94 -0.25
N THR A 137 -5.73 -12.14 -0.18
CA THR A 137 -4.68 -12.15 -1.19
C THR A 137 -3.98 -13.51 -1.20
N VAL A 138 -3.78 -14.06 -2.38
CA VAL A 138 -3.14 -15.35 -2.58
C VAL A 138 -1.84 -15.23 -3.36
N LEU A 139 -0.92 -16.20 -3.16
CA LEU A 139 0.25 -16.37 -4.01
C LEU A 139 -0.08 -17.37 -5.11
N VAL A 140 0.30 -17.00 -6.34
CA VAL A 140 0.21 -17.84 -7.53
C VAL A 140 1.58 -17.87 -8.19
N LYS A 141 2.01 -19.00 -8.70
CA LYS A 141 3.23 -19.03 -9.51
C LYS A 141 3.02 -18.21 -10.79
N ARG A 142 4.02 -17.44 -11.19
CA ARG A 142 3.93 -16.62 -12.40
C ARG A 142 3.66 -17.46 -13.65
N GLU A 143 4.23 -18.67 -13.73
CA GLU A 143 4.02 -19.61 -14.84
C GLU A 143 2.58 -20.15 -14.91
N ASP A 144 1.89 -20.21 -13.76
CA ASP A 144 0.50 -20.68 -13.66
C ASP A 144 -0.52 -19.52 -13.77
N PHE A 145 -0.06 -18.26 -13.74
CA PHE A 145 -0.90 -17.07 -13.85
C PHE A 145 -0.98 -16.60 -15.30
N ASP A 146 -2.08 -16.91 -15.95
CA ASP A 146 -2.38 -16.42 -17.30
C ASP A 146 -3.46 -15.34 -17.25
N ALA A 147 -3.04 -14.08 -17.41
CA ALA A 147 -3.94 -12.94 -17.40
C ALA A 147 -5.03 -13.00 -18.47
N THR A 148 -4.79 -13.72 -19.57
CA THR A 148 -5.75 -13.86 -20.68
C THR A 148 -6.80 -14.93 -20.44
N ALA A 149 -6.55 -15.84 -19.50
CA ALA A 149 -7.50 -16.91 -19.11
C ALA A 149 -8.57 -16.41 -18.14
N HIS A 150 -8.39 -15.22 -17.57
CA HIS A 150 -9.33 -14.62 -16.62
C HIS A 150 -10.44 -13.87 -17.37
N GLN A 151 -11.69 -14.04 -16.90
CA GLN A 151 -12.84 -13.25 -17.37
C GLN A 151 -12.84 -11.85 -16.77
N GLU A 152 -12.20 -11.70 -15.63
CA GLU A 152 -12.02 -10.46 -14.91
C GLU A 152 -10.95 -9.58 -15.56
N SER A 153 -11.01 -8.29 -15.35
CA SER A 153 -9.93 -7.38 -15.71
C SER A 153 -8.70 -7.67 -14.85
N VAL A 154 -7.51 -7.63 -15.44
CA VAL A 154 -6.24 -7.79 -14.72
C VAL A 154 -5.49 -6.47 -14.71
N ARG A 155 -5.13 -6.00 -13.51
CA ARG A 155 -4.30 -4.81 -13.28
C ARG A 155 -3.02 -5.20 -12.55
N GLU A 156 -1.94 -5.30 -13.29
CA GLU A 156 -0.61 -5.53 -12.72
C GLU A 156 0.01 -4.20 -12.28
N LEU A 157 0.48 -4.14 -11.03
CA LEU A 157 1.06 -2.94 -10.46
C LEU A 157 2.58 -3.05 -10.44
N GLU A 158 3.24 -2.01 -10.94
CA GLU A 158 4.70 -1.85 -10.84
C GLU A 158 5.12 -1.00 -9.64
N GLU A 159 4.20 -0.18 -9.13
CA GLU A 159 4.36 0.62 -7.91
C GLU A 159 3.01 0.88 -7.24
N ILE A 160 3.04 1.30 -5.98
CA ILE A 160 1.85 1.76 -5.25
C ILE A 160 1.75 3.29 -5.36
N ASP A 161 0.56 3.80 -5.71
CA ASP A 161 0.29 5.23 -5.61
C ASP A 161 0.02 5.59 -4.13
N PRO A 162 0.89 6.35 -3.46
CA PRO A 162 0.72 6.67 -2.05
C PRO A 162 -0.49 7.59 -1.81
N CYS A 163 -0.86 8.44 -2.78
CA CYS A 163 -2.06 9.27 -2.65
C CYS A 163 -3.34 8.43 -2.78
N ALA A 164 -3.35 7.41 -3.63
CA ALA A 164 -4.46 6.48 -3.71
C ALA A 164 -4.57 5.62 -2.44
N LEU A 165 -3.45 5.17 -1.87
CA LEU A 165 -3.41 4.50 -0.56
C LEU A 165 -3.99 5.39 0.55
N ALA A 166 -3.62 6.68 0.57
CA ALA A 166 -4.18 7.65 1.52
C ALA A 166 -5.69 7.82 1.35
N ARG A 167 -6.18 7.87 0.10
CA ARG A 167 -7.63 7.95 -0.18
C ARG A 167 -8.35 6.70 0.31
N ALA A 168 -7.78 5.51 0.13
CA ALA A 168 -8.35 4.26 0.63
C ALA A 168 -8.48 4.30 2.15
N ALA A 169 -7.42 4.69 2.87
CA ALA A 169 -7.43 4.84 4.32
C ALA A 169 -8.51 5.83 4.79
N LEU A 170 -8.58 6.99 4.14
CA LEU A 170 -9.56 8.03 4.46
C LEU A 170 -11.00 7.55 4.21
N TRP A 171 -11.23 6.90 3.06
CA TRP A 171 -12.54 6.36 2.70
C TRP A 171 -13.02 5.30 3.70
N TYR A 172 -12.14 4.37 4.10
CA TYR A 172 -12.47 3.34 5.09
C TYR A 172 -12.87 3.95 6.42
N ARG A 173 -12.14 4.97 6.86
CA ARG A 173 -12.47 5.70 8.10
C ARG A 173 -13.81 6.40 8.02
N HIS A 174 -14.12 7.07 6.91
CA HIS A 174 -15.39 7.78 6.72
C HIS A 174 -16.61 6.84 6.62
N HIS A 175 -16.40 5.63 6.08
CA HIS A 175 -17.48 4.65 5.90
C HIS A 175 -17.53 3.60 7.01
N ASN A 176 -16.78 3.78 8.10
CA ASN A 176 -16.69 2.85 9.23
C ASN A 176 -16.31 1.42 8.79
N VAL A 177 -15.49 1.29 7.76
CA VAL A 177 -14.89 0.02 7.37
C VAL A 177 -13.75 -0.27 8.36
N GLU A 178 -13.70 -1.50 8.86
CA GLU A 178 -12.65 -1.94 9.77
C GLU A 178 -11.28 -1.90 9.05
N LEU A 179 -10.33 -1.21 9.68
CA LEU A 179 -8.96 -1.17 9.19
C LEU A 179 -8.23 -2.47 9.54
N LEU A 180 -7.26 -2.84 8.73
CA LEU A 180 -6.41 -3.97 9.02
C LEU A 180 -5.61 -3.74 10.32
N PRO A 181 -5.17 -4.81 11.01
CA PRO A 181 -4.21 -4.68 12.10
C PRO A 181 -2.89 -4.11 11.55
N PRO A 182 -2.10 -3.38 12.37
CA PRO A 182 -0.81 -2.82 11.96
C PRO A 182 0.28 -3.90 11.85
N GLN A 183 -0.01 -4.95 11.11
CA GLN A 183 0.83 -6.13 10.90
C GLN A 183 0.99 -6.36 9.40
N ALA A 184 2.18 -6.80 9.00
CA ALA A 184 2.45 -7.11 7.60
C ALA A 184 1.62 -8.30 7.12
N VAL A 185 1.03 -8.16 5.94
CA VAL A 185 0.36 -9.26 5.23
C VAL A 185 1.43 -10.14 4.58
N TYR A 186 1.81 -11.20 5.28
CA TYR A 186 2.75 -12.18 4.78
C TYR A 186 2.01 -13.31 4.09
N LEU A 187 2.29 -13.50 2.82
CA LEU A 187 1.70 -14.57 2.02
C LEU A 187 2.54 -15.86 2.05
N ARG A 188 3.77 -15.79 2.59
CA ARG A 188 4.64 -16.95 2.80
C ARG A 188 4.94 -17.15 4.28
N ALA A 189 5.04 -18.40 4.67
CA ALA A 189 5.67 -18.72 5.95
C ALA A 189 7.15 -18.27 5.93
N PRO A 190 7.70 -17.80 7.05
CA PRO A 190 9.13 -17.53 7.14
C PRO A 190 9.93 -18.79 6.83
N ASP A 191 11.00 -18.67 6.01
CA ASP A 191 11.97 -19.76 5.78
C ASP A 191 12.76 -19.98 7.09
N VAL A 192 12.19 -20.70 8.04
CA VAL A 192 12.88 -21.08 9.27
C VAL A 192 13.45 -22.48 9.07
N THR A 193 14.74 -22.57 8.83
CA THR A 193 15.45 -23.83 8.98
C THR A 193 15.55 -24.11 10.48
N MET A 194 14.77 -25.06 10.99
CA MET A 194 14.92 -25.52 12.38
C MET A 194 16.31 -26.14 12.50
N PRO A 195 17.14 -25.72 13.46
CA PRO A 195 18.39 -26.44 13.72
C PRO A 195 18.05 -27.86 14.16
N GLN A 196 18.73 -28.82 13.54
CA GLN A 196 18.68 -30.24 13.93
C GLN A 196 19.37 -30.46 15.26
#